data_b42d32858138d538ceb2d2603cc40bbe
#
_entry.id   b42d32858138d538ceb2d2603cc40bbe
#
_cell.length_a   1.000
_cell.length_b   1.000
_cell.length_c   1.000
_cell.angle_alpha   90.00
_cell.angle_beta   90.00
_cell.angle_gamma   90.00
#
_symmetry.space_group_name_H-M   'P 1'
#
loop_
_entity.id
_entity.type
_entity.pdbx_description
1 polymer ?
#
loop_
_entity_poly.entity_id
_entity_poly.type
_entity_poly.pdbx_seq_one_letter_code
_entity_poly.pdbx_strand_id
1 'polypeptide(L)'
;AVAATFSHLDATTVLSRRLVSLGIYPAVDPLASSSNLLTPEMVGKEHYEVAMQVKATLARYEELQDLIAILGMEELSVSDQQIVIRARRLQRFLTQPFITAEEFSGVPGIFVSTAETVRGFKEILEGKHDDLPEQAFYMTGTIDDVLRQAEEIEAKKPLEDEIEELSKEADSEPLH
;
A
#
# COMPACT_ATOMS: atom_id res chain seq x y z
N ALA A 1 8.63 -25.94 -23.49
CA ALA A 1 9.34 -24.82 -24.17
C ALA A 1 9.24 -23.52 -23.38
N VAL A 2 8.05 -23.11 -22.91
CA VAL A 2 7.85 -21.83 -22.20
C VAL A 2 8.62 -21.76 -20.88
N ALA A 3 8.61 -22.83 -20.06
CA ALA A 3 9.33 -22.86 -18.77
C ALA A 3 10.85 -22.70 -18.93
N ALA A 4 11.46 -23.21 -20.01
CA ALA A 4 12.88 -23.06 -20.28
C ALA A 4 13.28 -21.61 -20.65
N THR A 5 12.34 -20.85 -21.23
CA THR A 5 12.58 -19.44 -21.57
C THR A 5 12.61 -18.56 -20.32
N PHE A 6 11.75 -18.82 -19.33
CA PHE A 6 11.72 -18.08 -18.08
C PHE A 6 12.98 -18.26 -17.20
N SER A 7 13.67 -19.39 -17.32
CA SER A 7 14.91 -19.65 -16.57
C SER A 7 16.09 -18.75 -16.97
N HIS A 8 16.00 -18.05 -18.10
CA HIS A 8 17.01 -17.12 -18.61
C HIS A 8 16.72 -15.65 -18.31
N LEU A 9 15.62 -15.35 -17.60
CA LEU A 9 15.26 -13.99 -17.24
C LEU A 9 15.96 -13.58 -15.92
N ASP A 10 16.58 -12.41 -15.93
CA ASP A 10 17.20 -11.85 -14.74
C ASP A 10 16.17 -11.18 -13.79
N ALA A 11 15.06 -10.73 -14.34
CA ALA A 11 13.94 -10.17 -13.57
C ALA A 11 12.59 -10.48 -14.25
N THR A 12 11.58 -10.65 -13.44
CA THR A 12 10.21 -10.87 -13.90
C THR A 12 9.27 -9.94 -13.13
N THR A 13 8.51 -9.13 -13.87
CA THR A 13 7.46 -8.29 -13.32
C THR A 13 6.11 -8.88 -13.70
N VAL A 14 5.32 -9.27 -12.72
CA VAL A 14 4.00 -9.88 -12.90
C VAL A 14 2.92 -8.87 -12.56
N LEU A 15 1.99 -8.64 -13.50
CA LEU A 15 0.82 -7.80 -13.31
C LEU A 15 -0.39 -8.64 -12.88
N SER A 16 -1.12 -8.19 -11.87
CA SER A 16 -2.25 -8.89 -11.29
C SER A 16 -3.56 -8.13 -11.51
N ARG A 17 -4.55 -8.80 -12.14
CA ARG A 17 -5.91 -8.23 -12.28
C ARG A 17 -6.59 -8.05 -10.93
N ARG A 18 -6.29 -8.88 -9.95
CA ARG A 18 -6.80 -8.76 -8.57
C ARG A 18 -6.38 -7.42 -7.96
N LEU A 19 -5.13 -7.01 -8.14
CA LEU A 19 -4.63 -5.72 -7.65
C LEU A 19 -5.32 -4.54 -8.35
N VAL A 20 -5.59 -4.65 -9.65
CA VAL A 20 -6.39 -3.65 -10.37
C VAL A 20 -7.77 -3.48 -9.75
N SER A 21 -8.45 -4.58 -9.44
CA SER A 21 -9.78 -4.56 -8.81
C SER A 21 -9.78 -3.94 -7.41
N LEU A 22 -8.62 -3.96 -6.73
CA LEU A 22 -8.42 -3.30 -5.43
C LEU A 22 -7.97 -1.83 -5.55
N GLY A 23 -7.86 -1.30 -6.78
CA GLY A 23 -7.40 0.05 -7.04
C GLY A 23 -5.90 0.25 -6.82
N ILE A 24 -5.10 -0.81 -6.86
CA ILE A 24 -3.66 -0.75 -6.64
C ILE A 24 -2.96 -0.53 -7.99
N TYR A 25 -2.34 0.62 -8.15
CA TYR A 25 -1.59 1.01 -9.34
C TYR A 25 -0.19 1.54 -8.94
N PRO A 26 0.89 1.02 -9.58
CA PRO A 26 0.91 -0.04 -10.59
C PRO A 26 0.44 -1.38 -10.01
N ALA A 27 -0.25 -2.17 -10.82
CA ALA A 27 -0.81 -3.46 -10.41
C ALA A 27 0.24 -4.59 -10.42
N VAL A 28 1.45 -4.30 -9.98
CA VAL A 28 2.57 -5.24 -9.89
C VAL A 28 2.38 -6.11 -8.65
N ASP A 29 2.38 -7.42 -8.85
CA ASP A 29 2.34 -8.39 -7.76
C ASP A 29 3.75 -8.57 -7.18
N PRO A 30 4.01 -8.10 -5.94
CA PRO A 30 5.33 -8.18 -5.33
C PRO A 30 5.73 -9.60 -4.92
N LEU A 31 4.76 -10.49 -4.72
CA LEU A 31 5.03 -11.88 -4.34
C LEU A 31 5.37 -12.74 -5.55
N ALA A 32 4.68 -12.51 -6.67
CA ALA A 32 4.90 -13.21 -7.92
C ALA A 32 6.09 -12.66 -8.74
N SER A 33 6.50 -11.41 -8.47
CA SER A 33 7.62 -10.75 -9.14
C SER A 33 8.95 -11.12 -8.49
N SER A 34 10.01 -11.18 -9.31
CA SER A 34 11.35 -11.57 -8.85
C SER A 34 12.46 -10.84 -9.60
N SER A 35 13.63 -10.75 -8.98
CA SER A 35 14.85 -10.27 -9.62
C SER A 35 16.07 -11.01 -9.06
N ASN A 36 16.96 -11.44 -9.95
CA ASN A 36 18.24 -12.04 -9.57
C ASN A 36 19.20 -11.03 -8.94
N LEU A 37 18.94 -9.73 -9.14
CA LEU A 37 19.73 -8.65 -8.52
C LEU A 37 19.36 -8.40 -7.06
N LEU A 38 18.24 -8.95 -6.58
CA LEU A 38 17.82 -8.79 -5.19
C LEU A 38 18.60 -9.74 -4.28
N THR A 39 19.88 -9.43 -4.09
CA THR A 39 20.79 -10.11 -3.18
C THR A 39 21.53 -9.08 -2.32
N PRO A 40 21.99 -9.42 -1.11
CA PRO A 40 22.70 -8.48 -0.24
C PRO A 40 23.97 -7.88 -0.88
N GLU A 41 24.63 -8.66 -1.74
CA GLU A 41 25.86 -8.24 -2.44
C GLU A 41 25.59 -7.18 -3.50
N MET A 42 24.42 -7.22 -4.15
CA MET A 42 24.07 -6.32 -5.25
C MET A 42 23.37 -5.06 -4.77
N VAL A 43 22.37 -5.20 -3.90
CA VAL A 43 21.51 -4.08 -3.46
C VAL A 43 21.88 -3.55 -2.08
N GLY A 44 22.77 -4.22 -1.37
CA GLY A 44 23.10 -3.93 0.02
C GLY A 44 22.17 -4.63 1.01
N LYS A 45 22.69 -4.86 2.22
CA LYS A 45 22.02 -5.65 3.26
C LYS A 45 20.66 -5.06 3.66
N GLU A 46 20.62 -3.75 3.89
CA GLU A 46 19.38 -3.06 4.34
C GLU A 46 18.26 -3.19 3.31
N HIS A 47 18.53 -2.89 2.04
CA HIS A 47 17.54 -3.01 0.98
C HIS A 47 17.01 -4.44 0.87
N TYR A 48 17.92 -5.42 0.89
CA TYR A 48 17.54 -6.83 0.83
C TYR A 48 16.64 -7.24 2.01
N GLU A 49 17.03 -6.90 3.25
CA GLU A 49 16.27 -7.24 4.45
C GLU A 49 14.89 -6.61 4.45
N VAL A 50 14.78 -5.31 4.09
CA VAL A 50 13.49 -4.61 3.98
C VAL A 50 12.61 -5.28 2.92
N ALA A 51 13.13 -5.56 1.74
CA ALA A 51 12.37 -6.21 0.67
C ALA A 51 11.85 -7.60 1.09
N MET A 52 12.67 -8.39 1.77
CA MET A 52 12.27 -9.71 2.27
C MET A 52 11.20 -9.62 3.37
N GLN A 53 11.31 -8.64 4.26
CA GLN A 53 10.31 -8.42 5.31
C GLN A 53 8.98 -7.95 4.73
N VAL A 54 8.99 -7.04 3.75
CA VAL A 54 7.76 -6.63 3.03
C VAL A 54 7.09 -7.84 2.39
N LYS A 55 7.84 -8.65 1.66
CA LYS A 55 7.29 -9.88 1.03
C LYS A 55 6.72 -10.85 2.06
N ALA A 56 7.41 -11.09 3.16
CA ALA A 56 6.94 -11.96 4.24
C ALA A 56 5.64 -11.43 4.87
N THR A 57 5.55 -10.12 5.13
CA THR A 57 4.36 -9.49 5.70
C THR A 57 3.17 -9.57 4.75
N LEU A 58 3.39 -9.33 3.45
CA LEU A 58 2.33 -9.43 2.44
C LEU A 58 1.89 -10.89 2.22
N ALA A 59 2.80 -11.86 2.22
CA ALA A 59 2.48 -13.28 2.13
C ALA A 59 1.62 -13.72 3.34
N ARG A 60 2.02 -13.32 4.55
CA ARG A 60 1.23 -13.62 5.76
C ARG A 60 -0.16 -12.97 5.70
N TYR A 61 -0.26 -11.77 5.17
CA TYR A 61 -1.55 -11.11 4.97
C TYR A 61 -2.46 -11.89 4.00
N GLU A 62 -1.91 -12.41 2.89
CA GLU A 62 -2.70 -13.26 1.97
C GLU A 62 -3.25 -14.52 2.66
N GLU A 63 -2.45 -15.18 3.50
CA GLU A 63 -2.92 -16.33 4.29
C GLU A 63 -4.05 -15.96 5.27
N LEU A 64 -3.97 -14.76 5.86
CA LEU A 64 -4.97 -14.30 6.83
C LEU A 64 -6.27 -13.80 6.18
N GLN A 65 -6.26 -13.43 4.89
CA GLN A 65 -7.46 -12.91 4.20
C GLN A 65 -8.66 -13.87 4.25
N ASP A 66 -8.42 -15.16 4.06
CA ASP A 66 -9.48 -16.17 4.11
C ASP A 66 -10.04 -16.30 5.53
N LEU A 67 -9.20 -16.23 6.55
CA LEU A 67 -9.61 -16.26 7.95
C LEU A 67 -10.42 -15.00 8.31
N ILE A 68 -9.98 -13.83 7.86
CA ILE A 68 -10.70 -12.56 8.07
C ILE A 68 -12.08 -12.60 7.43
N ALA A 69 -12.20 -13.15 6.22
CA ALA A 69 -13.47 -13.27 5.51
C ALA A 69 -14.48 -14.16 6.22
N ILE A 70 -14.01 -15.17 6.97
CA ILE A 70 -14.86 -16.15 7.66
C ILE A 70 -15.16 -15.73 9.10
N LEU A 71 -14.15 -15.28 9.84
CA LEU A 71 -14.20 -15.06 11.28
C LEU A 71 -14.26 -13.58 11.67
N GLY A 72 -13.83 -12.67 10.79
CA GLY A 72 -13.63 -11.25 11.09
C GLY A 72 -12.24 -10.96 11.65
N MET A 73 -11.88 -9.66 11.66
CA MET A 73 -10.58 -9.18 12.18
C MET A 73 -10.42 -9.40 13.69
N GLU A 74 -11.52 -9.37 14.42
CA GLU A 74 -11.54 -9.38 15.90
C GLU A 74 -11.14 -10.72 16.48
N GLU A 75 -11.30 -11.81 15.71
CA GLU A 75 -10.93 -13.17 16.11
C GLU A 75 -9.45 -13.50 15.88
N LEU A 76 -8.71 -12.59 15.19
CA LEU A 76 -7.28 -12.77 14.99
C LEU A 76 -6.50 -12.46 16.28
N SER A 77 -5.34 -13.10 16.44
CA SER A 77 -4.40 -12.74 17.49
C SER A 77 -3.96 -11.26 17.33
N VAL A 78 -3.62 -10.60 18.43
CA VAL A 78 -3.14 -9.20 18.40
C VAL A 78 -1.95 -9.04 17.45
N SER A 79 -1.05 -10.02 17.39
CA SER A 79 0.08 -10.03 16.46
C SER A 79 -0.35 -10.12 15.01
N ASP A 80 -1.35 -10.96 14.68
CA ASP A 80 -1.86 -11.08 13.31
C ASP A 80 -2.65 -9.84 12.90
N GLN A 81 -3.44 -9.24 13.80
CA GLN A 81 -4.11 -7.96 13.55
C GLN A 81 -3.10 -6.86 13.18
N GLN A 82 -1.98 -6.79 13.90
CA GLN A 82 -0.93 -5.82 13.63
C GLN A 82 -0.25 -6.06 12.27
N ILE A 83 -0.03 -7.33 11.91
CA ILE A 83 0.48 -7.71 10.58
C ILE A 83 -0.49 -7.25 9.49
N VAL A 84 -1.79 -7.49 9.65
CA VAL A 84 -2.81 -7.07 8.68
C VAL A 84 -2.84 -5.56 8.52
N ILE A 85 -2.83 -4.81 9.61
CA ILE A 85 -2.84 -3.35 9.59
C ILE A 85 -1.62 -2.79 8.84
N ARG A 86 -0.42 -3.31 9.10
CA ARG A 86 0.81 -2.91 8.41
C ARG A 86 0.83 -3.37 6.96
N ALA A 87 0.39 -4.60 6.66
CA ALA A 87 0.32 -5.11 5.30
C ALA A 87 -0.59 -4.26 4.40
N ARG A 88 -1.73 -3.78 4.92
CA ARG A 88 -2.63 -2.88 4.18
C ARG A 88 -1.95 -1.54 3.87
N ARG A 89 -1.20 -0.97 4.82
CA ARG A 89 -0.38 0.23 4.58
C ARG A 89 0.71 -0.02 3.55
N LEU A 90 1.42 -1.16 3.64
CA LEU A 90 2.44 -1.55 2.66
C LEU A 90 1.83 -1.67 1.25
N GLN A 91 0.65 -2.29 1.11
CA GLN A 91 -0.04 -2.37 -0.18
C GLN A 91 -0.42 -0.99 -0.73
N ARG A 92 -0.91 -0.09 0.12
CA ARG A 92 -1.22 1.29 -0.28
C ARG A 92 0.03 2.05 -0.68
N PHE A 93 1.11 1.91 0.08
CA PHE A 93 2.39 2.58 -0.21
C PHE A 93 3.10 2.03 -1.46
N LEU A 94 2.75 0.83 -1.94
CA LEU A 94 3.17 0.31 -3.25
C LEU A 94 2.49 1.04 -4.41
N THR A 95 1.43 1.81 -4.17
CA THR A 95 0.79 2.62 -5.21
C THR A 95 1.57 3.92 -5.43
N GLN A 96 1.67 4.32 -6.70
CA GLN A 96 2.41 5.52 -7.07
C GLN A 96 1.82 6.14 -8.35
N PRO A 97 1.65 7.48 -8.40
CA PRO A 97 1.27 8.14 -9.63
C PRO A 97 2.43 8.13 -10.63
N PHE A 98 2.16 7.70 -11.85
CA PHE A 98 3.14 7.63 -12.92
C PHE A 98 3.09 8.86 -13.83
N ILE A 99 4.26 9.33 -14.26
CA ILE A 99 4.41 10.40 -15.25
C ILE A 99 3.66 10.06 -16.55
N THR A 100 3.72 8.80 -16.99
CA THR A 100 3.04 8.34 -18.21
C THR A 100 1.51 8.30 -18.09
N ALA A 101 0.96 8.36 -16.89
CA ALA A 101 -0.48 8.34 -16.63
C ALA A 101 -1.07 9.72 -16.34
N GLU A 102 -0.27 10.78 -16.26
CA GLU A 102 -0.71 12.14 -15.91
C GLU A 102 -1.86 12.63 -16.79
N GLU A 103 -1.76 12.43 -18.11
CA GLU A 103 -2.80 12.87 -19.06
C GLU A 103 -4.15 12.18 -18.85
N PHE A 104 -4.16 10.98 -18.28
CA PHE A 104 -5.38 10.20 -18.03
C PHE A 104 -5.90 10.34 -16.60
N SER A 105 -5.00 10.43 -15.64
CA SER A 105 -5.36 10.50 -14.21
C SER A 105 -5.60 11.93 -13.73
N GLY A 106 -5.02 12.92 -14.40
CA GLY A 106 -4.97 14.31 -13.92
C GLY A 106 -4.09 14.52 -12.70
N VAL A 107 -3.35 13.48 -12.27
CA VAL A 107 -2.45 13.53 -11.11
C VAL A 107 -1.00 13.56 -11.62
N PRO A 108 -0.18 14.55 -11.20
CA PRO A 108 1.23 14.60 -11.56
C PRO A 108 1.99 13.36 -11.09
N GLY A 109 2.83 12.79 -11.98
CA GLY A 109 3.65 11.64 -11.65
C GLY A 109 4.77 12.01 -10.68
N ILE A 110 5.13 11.08 -9.81
CA ILE A 110 6.17 11.27 -8.80
C ILE A 110 7.30 10.28 -9.05
N PHE A 111 8.53 10.78 -9.14
CA PHE A 111 9.73 9.94 -9.14
C PHE A 111 10.22 9.74 -7.71
N VAL A 112 10.39 8.48 -7.31
CA VAL A 112 10.90 8.10 -5.98
C VAL A 112 12.21 7.36 -6.14
N SER A 113 13.26 7.80 -5.46
CA SER A 113 14.54 7.10 -5.47
C SER A 113 14.45 5.76 -4.71
N THR A 114 15.32 4.81 -5.06
CA THR A 114 15.40 3.53 -4.34
C THR A 114 15.68 3.72 -2.85
N ALA A 115 16.52 4.70 -2.49
CA ALA A 115 16.83 5.00 -1.10
C ALA A 115 15.59 5.46 -0.32
N GLU A 116 14.78 6.36 -0.89
CA GLU A 116 13.52 6.81 -0.28
C GLU A 116 12.48 5.69 -0.20
N THR A 117 12.42 4.83 -1.21
CA THR A 117 11.58 3.65 -1.19
C THR A 117 11.95 2.73 -0.03
N VAL A 118 13.22 2.37 0.11
CA VAL A 118 13.71 1.50 1.20
C VAL A 118 13.45 2.13 2.57
N ARG A 119 13.72 3.45 2.72
CA ARG A 119 13.43 4.20 3.95
C ARG A 119 11.95 4.11 4.33
N GLY A 120 11.06 4.41 3.40
CA GLY A 120 9.62 4.42 3.66
C GLY A 120 9.09 3.04 4.06
N PHE A 121 9.44 1.99 3.32
CA PHE A 121 9.04 0.63 3.66
C PHE A 121 9.60 0.18 5.01
N LYS A 122 10.84 0.52 5.34
CA LYS A 122 11.45 0.23 6.64
C LYS A 122 10.68 0.89 7.78
N GLU A 123 10.36 2.16 7.67
CA GLU A 123 9.64 2.91 8.70
C GLU A 123 8.22 2.34 8.93
N ILE A 124 7.54 1.90 7.87
CA ILE A 124 6.23 1.23 7.99
C ILE A 124 6.36 -0.12 8.69
N LEU A 125 7.37 -0.92 8.34
CA LEU A 125 7.64 -2.22 8.99
C LEU A 125 7.98 -2.07 10.47
N GLU A 126 8.73 -1.03 10.83
CA GLU A 126 9.08 -0.70 12.22
C GLU A 126 7.89 -0.15 13.02
N GLY A 127 6.77 0.17 12.35
CA GLY A 127 5.55 0.67 12.99
C GLY A 127 5.59 2.14 13.38
N LYS A 128 6.50 2.93 12.81
CA LYS A 128 6.62 4.36 13.12
C LYS A 128 5.38 5.18 12.71
N HIS A 129 4.58 4.62 11.82
CA HIS A 129 3.42 5.27 11.23
C HIS A 129 2.12 4.47 11.45
N ASP A 130 2.08 3.65 12.51
CA ASP A 130 0.90 2.83 12.84
C ASP A 130 -0.31 3.66 13.30
N ASP A 131 -0.12 4.92 13.66
CA ASP A 131 -1.14 5.90 14.03
C ASP A 131 -1.79 6.61 12.84
N LEU A 132 -1.12 6.61 11.67
CA LEU A 132 -1.64 7.30 10.49
C LEU A 132 -2.78 6.52 9.82
N PRO A 133 -3.75 7.23 9.20
CA PRO A 133 -4.82 6.58 8.46
C PRO A 133 -4.29 5.84 7.23
N GLU A 134 -4.84 4.66 6.93
CA GLU A 134 -4.42 3.85 5.78
C GLU A 134 -4.48 4.61 4.45
N GLN A 135 -5.45 5.51 4.31
CA GLN A 135 -5.64 6.32 3.10
C GLN A 135 -4.47 7.26 2.82
N ALA A 136 -3.73 7.68 3.85
CA ALA A 136 -2.57 8.55 3.69
C ALA A 136 -1.42 7.91 2.88
N PHE A 137 -1.40 6.59 2.79
CA PHE A 137 -0.37 5.84 2.05
C PHE A 137 -0.74 5.62 0.57
N TYR A 138 -1.96 6.01 0.15
CA TYR A 138 -2.44 5.73 -1.19
C TYR A 138 -2.01 6.79 -2.20
N MET A 139 -1.42 6.34 -3.33
CA MET A 139 -0.98 7.20 -4.43
C MET A 139 -0.04 8.33 -4.00
N THR A 140 0.87 8.00 -3.11
CA THR A 140 1.96 8.87 -2.64
C THR A 140 3.30 8.47 -3.27
N GLY A 141 4.32 9.29 -3.08
CA GLY A 141 5.69 8.99 -3.50
C GLY A 141 6.55 8.53 -2.32
N THR A 142 7.04 9.48 -1.55
CA THR A 142 7.90 9.24 -0.38
C THR A 142 7.08 9.11 0.90
N ILE A 143 7.74 8.67 1.98
CA ILE A 143 7.10 8.64 3.31
C ILE A 143 6.78 10.07 3.81
N ASP A 144 7.52 11.06 3.40
CA ASP A 144 7.24 12.47 3.74
C ASP A 144 5.96 12.97 3.05
N ASP A 145 5.65 12.45 1.85
CA ASP A 145 4.37 12.72 1.18
C ASP A 145 3.20 12.07 1.93
N VAL A 146 3.41 10.89 2.52
CA VAL A 146 2.41 10.23 3.38
C VAL A 146 2.08 11.09 4.59
N LEU A 147 3.09 11.64 5.27
CA LEU A 147 2.90 12.51 6.43
C LEU A 147 2.09 13.75 6.06
N ARG A 148 2.44 14.41 4.95
CA ARG A 148 1.70 15.57 4.45
C ARG A 148 0.24 15.23 4.10
N GLN A 149 0.02 14.10 3.43
CA GLN A 149 -1.33 13.64 3.07
C GLN A 149 -2.15 13.28 4.31
N ALA A 150 -1.54 12.73 5.36
CA ALA A 150 -2.20 12.48 6.63
C ALA A 150 -2.68 13.77 7.30
N GLU A 151 -1.84 14.81 7.34
CA GLU A 151 -2.21 16.13 7.86
C GLU A 151 -3.38 16.74 7.08
N GLU A 152 -3.39 16.61 5.75
CA GLU A 152 -4.49 17.09 4.89
C GLU A 152 -5.80 16.33 5.15
N ILE A 153 -5.74 15.02 5.39
CA ILE A 153 -6.91 14.20 5.73
C ILE A 153 -7.47 14.62 7.08
N GLU A 154 -6.62 14.81 8.08
CA GLU A 154 -7.04 15.25 9.41
C GLU A 154 -7.66 16.66 9.38
N ALA A 155 -7.08 17.57 8.59
CA ALA A 155 -7.60 18.93 8.45
C ALA A 155 -8.98 18.99 7.75
N LYS A 156 -9.32 18.02 6.89
CA LYS A 156 -10.62 17.94 6.20
C LYS A 156 -11.72 17.30 7.03
N LYS A 157 -11.36 16.42 7.97
CA LYS A 157 -12.31 15.64 8.76
C LYS A 157 -13.36 16.50 9.51
N PRO A 158 -13.02 17.61 10.19
CA PRO A 158 -14.01 18.46 10.84
C PRO A 158 -15.05 19.06 9.90
N LEU A 159 -14.66 19.40 8.67
CA LEU A 159 -15.55 19.93 7.64
C LEU A 159 -16.52 18.86 7.10
N GLU A 160 -16.04 17.64 6.94
CA GLU A 160 -16.86 16.50 6.48
C GLU A 160 -17.88 16.12 7.53
N ASP A 161 -17.51 16.10 8.82
CA ASP A 161 -18.40 15.84 9.95
C ASP A 161 -19.49 16.92 10.05
N GLU A 162 -19.16 18.21 9.86
CA GLU A 162 -20.11 19.32 9.86
C GLU A 162 -21.10 19.24 8.69
N ILE A 163 -20.64 18.88 7.49
CA ILE A 163 -21.48 18.68 6.30
C ILE A 163 -22.43 17.51 6.51
N GLU A 164 -21.98 16.42 7.10
CA GLU A 164 -22.78 15.24 7.38
C GLU A 164 -23.88 15.54 8.43
N GLU A 165 -23.59 16.34 9.47
CA GLU A 165 -24.54 16.79 10.45
C GLU A 165 -25.63 17.69 9.82
N LEU A 166 -25.24 18.68 9.00
CA LEU A 166 -26.17 19.56 8.29
C LEU A 166 -27.07 18.79 7.31
N SER A 167 -26.53 17.75 6.66
CA SER A 167 -27.29 16.90 5.74
C SER A 167 -28.35 16.08 6.50
N LYS A 168 -28.03 15.57 7.69
CA LYS A 168 -28.97 14.82 8.53
C LYS A 168 -30.09 15.72 9.09
N GLU A 169 -29.76 16.98 9.41
CA GLU A 169 -30.75 17.97 9.85
C GLU A 169 -31.73 18.33 8.71
N ALA A 170 -31.20 18.52 7.49
CA ALA A 170 -32.02 18.83 6.32
C ALA A 170 -33.02 17.69 5.96
N ASP A 171 -32.59 16.44 6.08
CA ASP A 171 -33.43 15.26 5.82
C ASP A 171 -34.49 15.01 6.95
N SER A 172 -34.30 15.62 8.11
CA SER A 172 -35.21 15.46 9.26
C SER A 172 -36.37 16.47 9.31
N GLU A 173 -36.38 17.52 8.48
CA GLU A 173 -37.48 18.46 8.38
C GLU A 173 -38.66 17.84 7.60
N PRO A 174 -39.83 17.65 8.22
CA PRO A 174 -41.01 17.16 7.53
C PRO A 174 -41.54 18.20 6.56
N LEU A 175 -41.69 17.79 5.30
CA LEU A 175 -42.43 18.57 4.30
C LEU A 175 -43.85 18.87 4.79
N HIS A 176 -44.11 20.10 5.17
CA HIS A 176 -45.45 20.61 5.47
C HIS A 176 -46.19 21.04 4.20
#